data_9170c29ecb5ed0ac9dddc902a2c226c6
#
_entry.id   9170c29ecb5ed0ac9dddc902a2c226c6
#
_cell.length_a   1.000
_cell.length_b   1.000
_cell.length_c   1.000
_cell.angle_alpha   90.00
_cell.angle_beta   90.00
_cell.angle_gamma   90.00
#
_symmetry.space_group_name_H-M   'P 1'
#
loop_
_entity.id
_entity.type
_entity.pdbx_description
1 polymer ?
#
loop_
_entity_poly.entity_id
_entity_poly.type
_entity_poly.pdbx_seq_one_letter_code
_entity_poly.pdbx_strand_id
1 'polypeptide(L)'
;MLKILRESAIERPWFYRTVMGLIAAVFIVSMGWWGFEQNKEDNIITVGNDHVSREEYQRTYQNMSRQYKEFMPGNIPEEQLKEMVVEQLIASRLWTQAAKDMGIMVTPAEMRDAIAALPEFQRNGHFDPDHYKQLLASNRWTPAMFEAAFRADLMREKARLLVRESVAATTDELAGAQAALASQLMPSMPMEQAVSPQERALRVALNQKQQQAVRAYQEALRERAKVSVRRELM
;
A
#
# COMPACT_ATOMS: atom_id res chain seq x y z
N MET A 1 6.20 -57.55 22.45
CA MET A 1 5.97 -56.94 21.13
C MET A 1 7.08 -55.96 20.69
N LEU A 2 7.72 -55.21 21.57
CA LEU A 2 8.81 -54.26 21.18
C LEU A 2 10.13 -54.96 20.72
N LYS A 3 10.40 -56.20 21.10
CA LYS A 3 11.61 -56.94 20.67
C LYS A 3 11.56 -57.30 19.19
N ILE A 4 10.41 -57.68 18.64
CA ILE A 4 10.22 -58.07 17.25
C ILE A 4 10.45 -56.89 16.30
N LEU A 5 10.05 -55.66 16.70
CA LEU A 5 10.28 -54.46 15.92
C LEU A 5 11.75 -54.02 15.87
N ARG A 6 12.53 -54.37 16.92
CA ARG A 6 13.95 -54.02 17.01
C ARG A 6 14.84 -54.98 16.20
N GLU A 7 14.50 -56.26 16.12
CA GLU A 7 15.24 -57.28 15.36
C GLU A 7 15.03 -57.13 13.86
N SER A 8 13.80 -56.83 13.40
CA SER A 8 13.52 -56.61 11.98
C SER A 8 14.14 -55.33 11.41
N ALA A 9 14.47 -54.34 12.29
CA ALA A 9 15.13 -53.11 11.89
C ALA A 9 16.59 -53.30 11.45
N ILE A 10 17.24 -54.30 11.96
CA ILE A 10 18.68 -54.60 11.68
C ILE A 10 18.85 -55.44 10.41
N GLU A 11 17.87 -56.28 10.08
CA GLU A 11 17.98 -57.22 8.96
C GLU A 11 17.64 -56.61 7.58
N ARG A 12 16.87 -55.52 7.53
CA ARG A 12 16.50 -54.86 6.25
C ARG A 12 16.54 -53.33 6.35
N PRO A 13 17.71 -52.69 6.33
CA PRO A 13 17.85 -51.25 6.47
C PRO A 13 17.19 -50.44 5.33
N TRP A 14 17.01 -51.09 4.15
CA TRP A 14 16.34 -50.49 3.00
C TRP A 14 14.84 -50.29 3.26
N PHE A 15 14.17 -51.28 3.87
CA PHE A 15 12.73 -51.19 4.18
C PHE A 15 12.42 -50.04 5.16
N TYR A 16 13.26 -49.86 6.19
CA TYR A 16 13.12 -48.77 7.14
C TYR A 16 13.33 -47.40 6.49
N ARG A 17 14.30 -47.30 5.58
CA ARG A 17 14.52 -46.06 4.83
C ARG A 17 13.33 -45.72 3.95
N THR A 18 12.70 -46.68 3.32
CA THR A 18 11.51 -46.47 2.48
C THR A 18 10.28 -46.07 3.30
N VAL A 19 10.05 -46.76 4.43
CA VAL A 19 8.92 -46.41 5.33
C VAL A 19 9.10 -45.03 5.97
N MET A 20 10.32 -44.72 6.45
CA MET A 20 10.63 -43.38 6.98
C MET A 20 10.52 -42.30 5.90
N GLY A 21 10.95 -42.59 4.67
CA GLY A 21 10.77 -41.66 3.54
C GLY A 21 9.30 -41.42 3.20
N LEU A 22 8.48 -42.46 3.27
CA LEU A 22 7.03 -42.35 3.03
C LEU A 22 6.32 -41.57 4.14
N ILE A 23 6.69 -41.80 5.40
CA ILE A 23 6.17 -41.04 6.54
C ILE A 23 6.59 -39.57 6.42
N ALA A 24 7.83 -39.26 6.07
CA ALA A 24 8.31 -37.91 5.85
C ALA A 24 7.57 -37.23 4.68
N ALA A 25 7.34 -37.94 3.58
CA ALA A 25 6.58 -37.45 2.45
C ALA A 25 5.13 -37.11 2.81
N VAL A 26 4.45 -38.00 3.55
CA VAL A 26 3.09 -37.77 4.06
C VAL A 26 3.05 -36.54 5.00
N PHE A 27 4.09 -36.41 5.85
CA PHE A 27 4.19 -35.25 6.77
C PHE A 27 4.39 -33.93 6.02
N ILE A 28 5.26 -33.94 5.00
CA ILE A 28 5.50 -32.74 4.16
C ILE A 28 4.25 -32.36 3.38
N VAL A 29 3.54 -33.34 2.80
CA VAL A 29 2.29 -33.10 2.08
C VAL A 29 1.19 -32.62 3.04
N SER A 30 1.07 -33.22 4.21
CA SER A 30 0.08 -32.84 5.22
C SER A 30 0.35 -31.44 5.78
N MET A 31 1.61 -31.11 6.14
CA MET A 31 1.95 -29.75 6.58
C MET A 31 1.82 -28.71 5.48
N GLY A 32 2.18 -29.06 4.24
CA GLY A 32 2.00 -28.17 3.09
C GLY A 32 0.53 -27.90 2.78
N TRP A 33 -0.32 -28.91 2.86
CA TRP A 33 -1.77 -28.77 2.62
C TRP A 33 -2.46 -27.92 3.69
N TRP A 34 -2.14 -28.13 4.97
CA TRP A 34 -2.69 -27.33 6.08
C TRP A 34 -2.20 -25.88 6.06
N GLY A 35 -0.95 -25.64 5.71
CA GLY A 35 -0.41 -24.28 5.59
C GLY A 35 -1.03 -23.49 4.43
N PHE A 36 -1.46 -24.17 3.37
CA PHE A 36 -2.12 -23.52 2.22
C PHE A 36 -3.60 -23.17 2.49
N GLU A 37 -4.29 -23.96 3.31
CA GLU A 37 -5.70 -23.72 3.65
C GLU A 37 -5.87 -22.60 4.68
N GLN A 38 -5.01 -22.53 5.69
CA GLN A 38 -5.05 -21.47 6.71
C GLN A 38 -4.85 -20.06 6.13
N ASN A 39 -4.04 -19.91 5.09
CA ASN A 39 -3.82 -18.60 4.46
C ASN A 39 -5.03 -18.08 3.65
N LYS A 40 -5.98 -18.93 3.29
CA LYS A 40 -7.20 -18.51 2.57
C LYS A 40 -8.30 -18.02 3.49
N GLU A 41 -8.36 -18.50 4.72
CA GLU A 41 -9.41 -18.14 5.68
C GLU A 41 -9.22 -16.76 6.30
N ASP A 42 -7.98 -16.27 6.42
CA ASP A 42 -7.65 -14.99 7.05
C ASP A 42 -7.68 -13.77 6.09
N ASN A 43 -7.98 -13.98 4.81
CA ASN A 43 -8.03 -12.89 3.85
C ASN A 43 -9.37 -12.15 3.93
N ILE A 44 -9.33 -10.87 4.32
CA ILE A 44 -10.54 -10.02 4.40
C ILE A 44 -10.88 -9.40 3.05
N ILE A 45 -9.86 -8.94 2.30
CA ILE A 45 -10.05 -8.27 1.02
C ILE A 45 -9.26 -9.01 -0.05
N THR A 46 -9.89 -9.24 -1.19
CA THR A 46 -9.24 -9.79 -2.39
C THR A 46 -9.40 -8.80 -3.53
N VAL A 47 -8.28 -8.44 -4.17
CA VAL A 47 -8.25 -7.55 -5.33
C VAL A 47 -7.49 -8.25 -6.45
N GLY A 48 -8.22 -8.85 -7.39
CA GLY A 48 -7.63 -9.71 -8.41
C GLY A 48 -6.89 -10.90 -7.80
N ASN A 49 -5.57 -10.95 -7.96
CA ASN A 49 -4.71 -11.99 -7.39
C ASN A 49 -4.06 -11.59 -6.05
N ASP A 50 -4.20 -10.33 -5.63
CA ASP A 50 -3.64 -9.84 -4.37
C ASP A 50 -4.65 -9.98 -3.24
N HIS A 51 -4.14 -10.28 -2.03
CA HIS A 51 -4.94 -10.50 -0.84
C HIS A 51 -4.52 -9.56 0.28
N VAL A 52 -5.47 -9.14 1.10
CA VAL A 52 -5.24 -8.41 2.33
C VAL A 52 -5.63 -9.29 3.50
N SER A 53 -4.67 -9.57 4.37
CA SER A 53 -4.90 -10.38 5.58
C SER A 53 -5.63 -9.58 6.66
N ARG A 54 -6.25 -10.30 7.60
CA ARG A 54 -6.86 -9.71 8.80
C ARG A 54 -5.85 -8.88 9.61
N GLU A 55 -4.63 -9.35 9.69
CA GLU A 55 -3.57 -8.67 10.44
C GLU A 55 -3.21 -7.31 9.79
N GLU A 56 -3.08 -7.26 8.48
CA GLU A 56 -2.82 -6.02 7.73
C GLU A 56 -3.98 -5.03 7.89
N TYR A 57 -5.22 -5.50 7.80
CA TYR A 57 -6.40 -4.68 8.03
C TYR A 57 -6.40 -4.08 9.44
N GLN A 58 -6.18 -4.92 10.48
CA GLN A 58 -6.17 -4.45 11.86
C GLN A 58 -5.06 -3.44 12.12
N ARG A 59 -3.86 -3.65 11.58
CA ARG A 59 -2.76 -2.67 11.68
C ARG A 59 -3.13 -1.34 11.04
N THR A 60 -3.71 -1.38 9.84
CA THR A 60 -4.12 -0.16 9.12
C THR A 60 -5.23 0.56 9.88
N TYR A 61 -6.22 -0.19 10.39
CA TYR A 61 -7.29 0.36 11.21
C TYR A 61 -6.76 1.04 12.48
N GLN A 62 -5.87 0.38 13.22
CA GLN A 62 -5.27 0.94 14.44
C GLN A 62 -4.44 2.20 14.15
N ASN A 63 -3.69 2.22 13.05
CA ASN A 63 -2.89 3.38 12.65
C ASN A 63 -3.80 4.55 12.27
N MET A 64 -4.81 4.30 11.44
CA MET A 64 -5.78 5.31 11.04
C MET A 64 -6.57 5.85 12.22
N SER A 65 -7.04 4.97 13.11
CA SER A 65 -7.75 5.37 14.34
C SER A 65 -6.91 6.27 15.25
N ARG A 66 -5.62 5.95 15.43
CA ARG A 66 -4.69 6.81 16.18
C ARG A 66 -4.52 8.17 15.53
N GLN A 67 -4.29 8.19 14.24
CA GLN A 67 -4.09 9.42 13.48
C GLN A 67 -5.33 10.33 13.55
N TYR A 68 -6.54 9.77 13.40
CA TYR A 68 -7.77 10.56 13.52
C TYR A 68 -7.98 11.11 14.93
N LYS A 69 -7.72 10.33 15.97
CA LYS A 69 -7.84 10.79 17.37
C LYS A 69 -6.88 11.93 17.68
N GLU A 70 -5.71 11.94 17.05
CA GLU A 70 -4.68 12.95 17.27
C GLU A 70 -4.98 14.26 16.54
N PHE A 71 -5.44 14.19 15.28
CA PHE A 71 -5.62 15.36 14.41
C PHE A 71 -7.05 15.91 14.36
N MET A 72 -8.06 15.08 14.66
CA MET A 72 -9.46 15.47 14.69
C MET A 72 -10.12 14.94 15.96
N PRO A 73 -10.21 15.74 17.02
CA PRO A 73 -10.91 15.37 18.26
C PRO A 73 -12.43 15.38 18.08
N GLY A 74 -12.94 14.67 17.09
CA GLY A 74 -14.33 14.40 16.79
C GLY A 74 -14.60 12.91 16.71
N ASN A 75 -15.75 12.45 17.18
CA ASN A 75 -16.10 11.03 17.15
C ASN A 75 -16.50 10.66 15.70
N ILE A 76 -15.55 10.09 14.94
CA ILE A 76 -15.90 9.45 13.65
C ILE A 76 -16.61 8.13 13.98
N PRO A 77 -17.77 7.86 13.38
CA PRO A 77 -18.43 6.57 13.53
C PRO A 77 -17.50 5.43 13.14
N GLU A 78 -17.44 4.39 13.94
CA GLU A 78 -16.54 3.25 13.73
C GLU A 78 -16.73 2.61 12.34
N GLU A 79 -17.98 2.52 11.88
CA GLU A 79 -18.29 1.97 10.56
C GLU A 79 -17.71 2.82 9.43
N GLN A 80 -17.73 4.14 9.57
CA GLN A 80 -17.12 5.02 8.58
C GLN A 80 -15.60 4.86 8.52
N LEU A 81 -14.96 4.69 9.68
CA LEU A 81 -13.51 4.43 9.76
C LEU A 81 -13.17 3.08 9.12
N LYS A 82 -13.95 2.04 9.38
CA LYS A 82 -13.79 0.72 8.75
C LYS A 82 -13.88 0.81 7.21
N GLU A 83 -14.89 1.50 6.70
CA GLU A 83 -15.06 1.70 5.25
C GLU A 83 -13.87 2.43 4.64
N MET A 84 -13.37 3.49 5.30
CA MET A 84 -12.20 4.23 4.83
C MET A 84 -10.94 3.36 4.78
N VAL A 85 -10.73 2.48 5.76
CA VAL A 85 -9.62 1.52 5.78
C VAL A 85 -9.73 0.53 4.63
N VAL A 86 -10.93 0.00 4.39
CA VAL A 86 -11.18 -0.93 3.26
C VAL A 86 -10.87 -0.27 1.94
N GLU A 87 -11.40 0.94 1.70
CA GLU A 87 -11.17 1.68 0.46
C GLU A 87 -9.69 2.03 0.26
N GLN A 88 -8.98 2.40 1.34
CA GLN A 88 -7.54 2.66 1.29
C GLN A 88 -6.75 1.40 0.90
N LEU A 89 -7.09 0.24 1.49
CA LEU A 89 -6.41 -1.02 1.19
C LEU A 89 -6.68 -1.48 -0.25
N ILE A 90 -7.94 -1.37 -0.71
CA ILE A 90 -8.29 -1.65 -2.10
C ILE A 90 -7.51 -0.74 -3.05
N ALA A 91 -7.56 0.57 -2.83
CA ALA A 91 -6.84 1.54 -3.65
C ALA A 91 -5.33 1.25 -3.69
N SER A 92 -4.74 0.90 -2.54
CA SER A 92 -3.33 0.51 -2.44
C SER A 92 -3.00 -0.69 -3.34
N ARG A 93 -3.83 -1.73 -3.35
CA ARG A 93 -3.65 -2.91 -4.21
C ARG A 93 -3.81 -2.58 -5.70
N LEU A 94 -4.85 -1.83 -6.03
CA LEU A 94 -5.11 -1.39 -7.41
C LEU A 94 -3.92 -0.61 -7.98
N TRP A 95 -3.40 0.37 -7.24
CA TRP A 95 -2.26 1.16 -7.67
C TRP A 95 -0.95 0.37 -7.69
N THR A 96 -0.79 -0.62 -6.81
CA THR A 96 0.36 -1.53 -6.86
C THR A 96 0.34 -2.37 -8.13
N GLN A 97 -0.83 -2.89 -8.50
CA GLN A 97 -0.99 -3.64 -9.75
C GLN A 97 -0.77 -2.74 -10.96
N ALA A 98 -1.38 -1.54 -10.97
CA ALA A 98 -1.18 -0.57 -12.05
C ALA A 98 0.30 -0.19 -12.23
N ALA A 99 1.05 0.02 -11.13
CA ALA A 99 2.47 0.31 -11.19
C ALA A 99 3.28 -0.83 -11.84
N LYS A 100 2.93 -2.08 -11.53
CA LYS A 100 3.54 -3.27 -12.15
C LYS A 100 3.21 -3.35 -13.64
N ASP A 101 1.93 -3.15 -13.99
CA ASP A 101 1.46 -3.22 -15.39
C ASP A 101 2.08 -2.11 -16.25
N MET A 102 2.34 -0.94 -15.67
CA MET A 102 3.08 0.17 -16.30
C MET A 102 4.58 -0.07 -16.39
N GLY A 103 5.12 -1.16 -15.83
CA GLY A 103 6.56 -1.43 -15.77
C GLY A 103 7.35 -0.48 -14.90
N ILE A 104 6.70 0.15 -13.90
CA ILE A 104 7.35 1.12 -13.02
C ILE A 104 8.31 0.40 -12.07
N MET A 105 9.55 0.89 -12.03
CA MET A 105 10.59 0.41 -11.13
C MET A 105 11.15 1.55 -10.28
N VAL A 106 11.67 1.19 -9.11
CA VAL A 106 12.41 2.07 -8.21
C VAL A 106 13.84 1.57 -8.13
N THR A 107 14.79 2.39 -8.55
CA THR A 107 16.20 2.06 -8.52
C THR A 107 16.76 2.14 -7.09
N PRO A 108 17.89 1.46 -6.78
CA PRO A 108 18.54 1.58 -5.47
C PRO A 108 18.99 3.01 -5.14
N ALA A 109 19.33 3.81 -6.14
CA ALA A 109 19.71 5.21 -5.96
C ALA A 109 18.48 6.03 -5.53
N GLU A 110 17.39 5.97 -6.29
CA GLU A 110 16.13 6.64 -5.93
C GLU A 110 15.63 6.25 -4.54
N MET A 111 15.76 4.97 -4.18
CA MET A 111 15.37 4.50 -2.84
C MET A 111 16.18 5.18 -1.75
N ARG A 112 17.53 5.22 -1.90
CA ARG A 112 18.41 5.87 -0.92
C ARG A 112 18.11 7.35 -0.80
N ASP A 113 17.96 8.04 -1.93
CA ASP A 113 17.70 9.47 -1.98
C ASP A 113 16.34 9.80 -1.34
N ALA A 114 15.30 8.99 -1.64
CA ALA A 114 13.99 9.16 -1.05
C ALA A 114 13.98 8.91 0.48
N ILE A 115 14.69 7.89 0.97
CA ILE A 115 14.82 7.64 2.41
C ILE A 115 15.60 8.77 3.10
N ALA A 116 16.69 9.23 2.48
CA ALA A 116 17.50 10.31 3.02
C ALA A 116 16.75 11.66 3.07
N ALA A 117 15.80 11.86 2.18
CA ALA A 117 14.96 13.05 2.14
C ALA A 117 13.87 13.09 3.22
N LEU A 118 13.56 11.96 3.89
CA LEU A 118 12.53 11.90 4.93
C LEU A 118 13.02 12.64 6.20
N PRO A 119 12.31 13.70 6.64
CA PRO A 119 12.72 14.51 7.78
C PRO A 119 12.84 13.71 9.08
N GLU A 120 12.00 12.68 9.26
CA GLU A 120 12.00 11.79 10.43
C GLU A 120 13.30 10.97 10.58
N PHE A 121 14.09 10.82 9.54
CA PHE A 121 15.39 10.13 9.57
C PHE A 121 16.58 11.10 9.56
N GLN A 122 16.30 12.40 9.64
CA GLN A 122 17.33 13.43 9.64
C GLN A 122 17.61 13.96 11.04
N ARG A 123 18.89 14.28 11.28
CA ARG A 123 19.35 15.11 12.40
C ARG A 123 20.14 16.27 11.84
N ASN A 124 19.82 17.47 12.29
CA ASN A 124 20.45 18.71 11.81
C ASN A 124 20.37 18.88 10.26
N GLY A 125 19.26 18.41 9.64
CA GLY A 125 19.06 18.53 8.21
C GLY A 125 19.79 17.50 7.34
N HIS A 126 20.46 16.52 7.94
CA HIS A 126 21.16 15.44 7.25
C HIS A 126 20.68 14.08 7.70
N PHE A 127 20.66 13.12 6.77
CA PHE A 127 20.32 11.73 7.07
C PHE A 127 21.27 11.15 8.12
N ASP A 128 20.69 10.56 9.18
CA ASP A 128 21.44 9.91 10.27
C ASP A 128 21.13 8.40 10.26
N PRO A 129 22.10 7.54 9.85
CA PRO A 129 21.90 6.09 9.76
C PRO A 129 21.60 5.42 11.10
N ASP A 130 22.13 5.94 12.20
CA ASP A 130 21.92 5.35 13.52
C ASP A 130 20.52 5.74 14.05
N HIS A 131 20.11 6.98 13.81
CA HIS A 131 18.76 7.43 14.09
C HIS A 131 17.70 6.64 13.29
N TYR A 132 17.96 6.44 11.99
CA TYR A 132 17.14 5.60 11.12
C TYR A 132 16.95 4.20 11.71
N LYS A 133 18.04 3.49 12.04
CA LYS A 133 17.98 2.15 12.63
C LYS A 133 17.24 2.13 13.96
N GLN A 134 17.51 3.11 14.84
CA GLN A 134 16.88 3.23 16.15
C GLN A 134 15.36 3.46 16.01
N LEU A 135 14.95 4.35 15.12
CA LEU A 135 13.54 4.65 14.88
C LEU A 135 12.78 3.43 14.33
N LEU A 136 13.37 2.71 13.38
CA LEU A 136 12.78 1.48 12.86
C LEU A 136 12.67 0.41 13.96
N ALA A 137 13.72 0.20 14.74
CA ALA A 137 13.71 -0.80 15.82
C ALA A 137 12.66 -0.49 16.88
N SER A 138 12.46 0.78 17.25
CA SER A 138 11.42 1.20 18.20
C SER A 138 10.00 0.92 17.68
N ASN A 139 9.81 0.91 16.38
CA ASN A 139 8.56 0.54 15.71
C ASN A 139 8.49 -0.95 15.30
N ARG A 140 9.43 -1.77 15.75
CA ARG A 140 9.53 -3.21 15.41
C ARG A 140 9.67 -3.47 13.91
N TRP A 141 10.32 -2.56 13.20
CA TRP A 141 10.64 -2.71 11.79
C TRP A 141 12.12 -3.04 11.60
N THR A 142 12.42 -3.90 10.64
CA THR A 142 13.77 -4.03 10.12
C THR A 142 13.96 -3.10 8.92
N PRO A 143 15.20 -2.67 8.60
CA PRO A 143 15.48 -1.90 7.38
C PRO A 143 14.92 -2.58 6.12
N ALA A 144 15.09 -3.90 5.98
CA ALA A 144 14.58 -4.64 4.83
C ALA A 144 13.06 -4.59 4.71
N MET A 145 12.32 -4.72 5.83
CA MET A 145 10.85 -4.60 5.84
C MET A 145 10.40 -3.20 5.46
N PHE A 146 11.05 -2.18 6.03
CA PHE A 146 10.75 -0.79 5.74
C PHE A 146 11.01 -0.46 4.26
N GLU A 147 12.20 -0.82 3.75
CA GLU A 147 12.57 -0.57 2.36
C GLU A 147 11.66 -1.28 1.36
N ALA A 148 11.21 -2.51 1.68
CA ALA A 148 10.26 -3.23 0.84
C ALA A 148 8.89 -2.53 0.78
N ALA A 149 8.37 -2.08 1.92
CA ALA A 149 7.11 -1.33 2.01
C ALA A 149 7.22 0.03 1.32
N PHE A 150 8.29 0.76 1.60
CA PHE A 150 8.55 2.09 1.04
C PHE A 150 8.76 2.05 -0.48
N ARG A 151 9.42 0.99 -0.99
CA ARG A 151 9.52 0.76 -2.44
C ARG A 151 8.15 0.62 -3.09
N ALA A 152 7.26 -0.13 -2.48
CA ALA A 152 5.89 -0.27 -3.00
C ALA A 152 5.15 1.08 -2.98
N ASP A 153 5.35 1.90 -1.94
CA ASP A 153 4.78 3.25 -1.87
C ASP A 153 5.31 4.15 -2.99
N LEU A 154 6.63 4.17 -3.20
CA LEU A 154 7.25 4.94 -4.29
C LEU A 154 6.77 4.49 -5.67
N MET A 155 6.60 3.18 -5.89
CA MET A 155 6.06 2.66 -7.15
C MET A 155 4.63 3.16 -7.39
N ARG A 156 3.77 3.12 -6.35
CA ARG A 156 2.39 3.62 -6.43
C ARG A 156 2.33 5.12 -6.68
N GLU A 157 3.20 5.88 -6.02
CA GLU A 157 3.26 7.33 -6.20
C GLU A 157 3.74 7.71 -7.61
N LYS A 158 4.76 7.03 -8.15
CA LYS A 158 5.19 7.18 -9.54
C LYS A 158 4.06 6.87 -10.53
N ALA A 159 3.27 5.82 -10.28
CA ALA A 159 2.13 5.49 -11.11
C ALA A 159 1.06 6.58 -11.12
N ARG A 160 0.72 7.11 -9.92
CA ARG A 160 -0.21 8.23 -9.80
C ARG A 160 0.32 9.48 -10.48
N LEU A 161 1.61 9.78 -10.29
CA LEU A 161 2.26 10.91 -10.93
C LEU A 161 2.21 10.80 -12.45
N LEU A 162 2.48 9.62 -13.01
CA LEU A 162 2.42 9.38 -14.45
C LEU A 162 1.01 9.64 -15.00
N VAL A 163 -0.03 9.14 -14.33
CA VAL A 163 -1.43 9.39 -14.71
C VAL A 163 -1.76 10.89 -14.58
N ARG A 164 -1.32 11.53 -13.49
CA ARG A 164 -1.54 12.94 -13.25
C ARG A 164 -0.89 13.82 -14.31
N GLU A 165 0.35 13.55 -14.69
CA GLU A 165 1.10 14.32 -15.67
C GLU A 165 0.71 14.00 -17.14
N SER A 166 -0.08 12.95 -17.37
CA SER A 166 -0.55 12.58 -18.71
C SER A 166 -1.66 13.51 -19.25
N VAL A 167 -2.23 14.37 -18.40
CA VAL A 167 -3.32 15.28 -18.79
C VAL A 167 -2.85 16.73 -18.88
N ALA A 168 -3.42 17.43 -19.85
CA ALA A 168 -3.23 18.87 -20.04
C ALA A 168 -4.58 19.59 -19.98
N ALA A 169 -4.58 20.82 -19.46
CA ALA A 169 -5.79 21.65 -19.46
C ALA A 169 -6.13 22.11 -20.91
N THR A 170 -7.41 22.06 -21.25
CA THR A 170 -7.91 22.60 -22.50
C THR A 170 -8.18 24.11 -22.38
N THR A 171 -8.33 24.81 -23.53
CA THR A 171 -8.65 26.23 -23.56
C THR A 171 -9.97 26.56 -22.85
N ASP A 172 -10.98 25.67 -22.98
CA ASP A 172 -12.30 25.87 -22.38
C ASP A 172 -12.25 25.69 -20.86
N GLU A 173 -11.48 24.69 -20.37
CA GLU A 173 -11.26 24.49 -18.93
C GLU A 173 -10.50 25.66 -18.31
N LEU A 174 -9.54 26.23 -19.04
CA LEU A 174 -8.82 27.43 -18.62
C LEU A 174 -9.77 28.64 -18.52
N ALA A 175 -10.61 28.85 -19.53
CA ALA A 175 -11.60 29.94 -19.53
C ALA A 175 -12.60 29.77 -18.37
N GLY A 176 -13.09 28.55 -18.13
CA GLY A 176 -13.97 28.26 -17.00
C GLY A 176 -13.30 28.51 -15.64
N ALA A 177 -12.04 28.14 -15.46
CA ALA A 177 -11.29 28.39 -14.23
C ALA A 177 -11.02 29.88 -14.01
N GLN A 178 -10.78 30.67 -15.08
CA GLN A 178 -10.65 32.13 -15.01
C GLN A 178 -11.96 32.80 -14.56
N ALA A 179 -13.10 32.39 -15.14
CA ALA A 179 -14.40 32.85 -14.76
C ALA A 179 -14.77 32.55 -13.30
N ALA A 180 -14.48 31.33 -12.85
CA ALA A 180 -14.68 30.89 -11.47
C ALA A 180 -13.84 31.70 -10.46
N LEU A 181 -12.55 31.91 -10.78
CA LEU A 181 -11.67 32.72 -9.95
C LEU A 181 -12.12 34.19 -9.90
N ALA A 182 -12.57 34.76 -11.03
CA ALA A 182 -13.08 36.14 -11.08
C ALA A 182 -14.31 36.30 -10.19
N SER A 183 -15.18 35.28 -10.11
CA SER A 183 -16.39 35.32 -9.24
C SER A 183 -16.07 35.15 -7.75
N GLN A 184 -14.92 34.57 -7.39
CA GLN A 184 -14.50 34.34 -6.00
C GLN A 184 -13.61 35.46 -5.42
N LEU A 185 -13.08 36.34 -6.26
CA LEU A 185 -12.26 37.47 -5.80
C LEU A 185 -13.14 38.50 -5.09
N MET A 186 -13.21 38.40 -3.76
CA MET A 186 -13.65 39.51 -2.93
C MET A 186 -12.61 40.65 -3.00
N PRO A 187 -13.05 41.96 -3.04
CA PRO A 187 -12.16 43.09 -3.28
C PRO A 187 -11.14 43.43 -2.18
N SER A 188 -11.00 42.59 -1.16
CA SER A 188 -10.28 42.96 0.08
C SER A 188 -9.02 42.12 0.38
N MET A 189 -8.46 41.39 -0.56
CA MET A 189 -7.16 40.73 -0.30
C MET A 189 -6.00 41.57 -0.81
N PRO A 190 -4.94 41.79 0.02
CA PRO A 190 -3.74 42.50 -0.42
C PRO A 190 -3.08 41.73 -1.57
N MET A 191 -2.81 42.45 -2.64
CA MET A 191 -2.23 41.92 -3.88
C MET A 191 -0.70 41.81 -3.69
N GLU A 192 -0.29 40.92 -2.79
CA GLU A 192 1.12 40.65 -2.57
C GLU A 192 1.44 39.21 -2.97
N GLN A 193 2.26 39.14 -3.99
CA GLN A 193 2.98 38.04 -4.61
C GLN A 193 2.46 37.55 -5.97
N ALA A 194 2.91 38.19 -7.03
CA ALA A 194 3.67 37.78 -8.21
C ALA A 194 3.17 36.62 -9.11
N VAL A 195 1.99 36.04 -8.92
CA VAL A 195 1.45 35.08 -9.89
C VAL A 195 0.25 35.73 -10.60
N SER A 196 0.31 35.82 -11.94
CA SER A 196 -0.76 36.39 -12.72
C SER A 196 -2.10 35.68 -12.49
N PRO A 197 -3.26 36.37 -12.57
CA PRO A 197 -4.57 35.70 -12.46
C PRO A 197 -4.74 34.54 -13.44
N GLN A 198 -4.11 34.65 -14.61
CA GLN A 198 -4.13 33.60 -15.64
C GLN A 198 -3.36 32.38 -15.22
N GLU A 199 -2.16 32.53 -14.64
CA GLU A 199 -1.37 31.41 -14.12
C GLU A 199 -2.04 30.71 -12.95
N ARG A 200 -2.74 31.47 -12.08
CA ARG A 200 -3.53 30.88 -10.99
C ARG A 200 -4.70 30.05 -11.54
N ALA A 201 -5.43 30.58 -12.53
CA ALA A 201 -6.51 29.87 -13.18
C ALA A 201 -6.01 28.59 -13.86
N LEU A 202 -4.90 28.67 -14.58
CA LEU A 202 -4.27 27.50 -15.21
C LEU A 202 -3.89 26.42 -14.18
N ARG A 203 -3.27 26.80 -13.08
CA ARG A 203 -2.90 25.86 -12.01
C ARG A 203 -4.13 25.20 -11.39
N VAL A 204 -5.20 25.95 -11.14
CA VAL A 204 -6.45 25.42 -10.59
C VAL A 204 -7.09 24.44 -11.57
N ALA A 205 -7.25 24.83 -12.85
CA ALA A 205 -7.83 23.98 -13.89
C ALA A 205 -7.00 22.67 -14.07
N LEU A 206 -5.69 22.81 -14.15
CA LEU A 206 -4.80 21.68 -14.29
C LEU A 206 -4.87 20.73 -13.10
N ASN A 207 -4.79 21.26 -11.87
CA ASN A 207 -4.91 20.43 -10.65
C ASN A 207 -6.25 19.71 -10.58
N GLN A 208 -7.35 20.37 -10.92
CA GLN A 208 -8.67 19.76 -10.93
C GLN A 208 -8.74 18.62 -11.94
N LYS A 209 -8.26 18.84 -13.15
CA LYS A 209 -8.21 17.83 -14.21
C LYS A 209 -7.31 16.65 -13.85
N GLN A 210 -6.14 16.91 -13.28
CA GLN A 210 -5.22 15.90 -12.80
C GLN A 210 -5.86 15.01 -11.71
N GLN A 211 -6.58 15.62 -10.76
CA GLN A 211 -7.32 14.86 -9.75
C GLN A 211 -8.44 14.02 -10.35
N GLN A 212 -9.19 14.58 -11.30
CA GLN A 212 -10.23 13.83 -12.01
C GLN A 212 -9.65 12.65 -12.79
N ALA A 213 -8.53 12.83 -13.49
CA ALA A 213 -7.84 11.75 -14.21
C ALA A 213 -7.40 10.61 -13.29
N VAL A 214 -6.81 10.94 -12.13
CA VAL A 214 -6.40 9.94 -11.14
C VAL A 214 -7.60 9.16 -10.60
N ARG A 215 -8.72 9.85 -10.30
CA ARG A 215 -9.96 9.22 -9.84
C ARG A 215 -10.58 8.32 -10.92
N ALA A 216 -10.73 8.84 -12.13
CA ALA A 216 -11.29 8.06 -13.24
C ALA A 216 -10.44 6.82 -13.56
N TYR A 217 -9.11 6.96 -13.51
CA TYR A 217 -8.22 5.83 -13.70
C TYR A 217 -8.36 4.79 -12.58
N GLN A 218 -8.48 5.23 -11.33
CA GLN A 218 -8.69 4.34 -10.19
C GLN A 218 -10.04 3.61 -10.28
N GLU A 219 -11.10 4.29 -10.72
CA GLU A 219 -12.40 3.66 -10.97
C GLU A 219 -12.30 2.60 -12.07
N ALA A 220 -11.63 2.91 -13.18
CA ALA A 220 -11.39 1.95 -14.26
C ALA A 220 -10.57 0.74 -13.80
N LEU A 221 -9.57 0.93 -12.93
CA LEU A 221 -8.84 -0.18 -12.30
C LEU A 221 -9.76 -1.05 -11.42
N ARG A 222 -10.66 -0.42 -10.66
CA ARG A 222 -11.61 -1.11 -9.79
C ARG A 222 -12.61 -1.96 -10.58
N GLU A 223 -13.12 -1.44 -11.68
CA GLU A 223 -14.02 -2.17 -12.59
C GLU A 223 -13.35 -3.40 -13.22
N ARG A 224 -12.07 -3.28 -13.57
CA ARG A 224 -11.30 -4.40 -14.14
C ARG A 224 -10.91 -5.44 -13.10
N ALA A 225 -10.65 -5.01 -11.89
CA ALA A 225 -10.26 -5.89 -10.80
C ALA A 225 -11.50 -6.53 -10.16
N LYS A 226 -11.46 -7.86 -9.98
CA LYS A 226 -12.47 -8.56 -9.18
C LYS A 226 -12.19 -8.26 -7.71
N VAL A 227 -12.90 -7.27 -7.16
CA VAL A 227 -12.79 -6.90 -5.75
C VAL A 227 -13.83 -7.67 -4.94
N SER A 228 -13.39 -8.37 -3.90
CA SER A 228 -14.24 -9.06 -2.93
C SER A 228 -13.85 -8.68 -1.52
N VAL A 229 -14.83 -8.35 -0.69
CA VAL A 229 -14.64 -7.93 0.71
C VAL A 229 -15.49 -8.80 1.60
N ARG A 230 -14.87 -9.49 2.56
CA ARG A 230 -15.54 -10.31 3.58
C ARG A 230 -15.80 -9.48 4.82
N ARG A 231 -16.94 -8.78 4.85
CA ARG A 231 -17.30 -7.88 5.95
C ARG A 231 -17.56 -8.60 7.27
N GLU A 232 -17.90 -9.87 7.24
CA GLU A 232 -18.10 -10.73 8.41
C GLU A 232 -16.84 -11.01 9.23
N LEU A 233 -15.66 -10.71 8.66
CA LEU A 233 -14.35 -10.93 9.31
C LEU A 233 -13.70 -9.65 9.86
N MET A 234 -14.38 -8.50 9.78
CA MET A 234 -13.86 -7.18 10.18
C MET A 234 -14.09 -6.85 11.67
#